data_4c85d43a2c2487cf796ca14b169fe44b
#
_entry.id   4c85d43a2c2487cf796ca14b169fe44b
#
_cell.length_a   1.000
_cell.length_b   1.000
_cell.length_c   1.000
_cell.angle_alpha   90.00
_cell.angle_beta   90.00
_cell.angle_gamma   90.00
#
_symmetry.space_group_name_H-M   'P 1'
#
loop_
_entity.id
_entity.type
_entity.pdbx_description
1 polymer ?
#
loop_
_entity_poly.entity_id
_entity_poly.type
_entity_poly.pdbx_seq_one_letter_code
_entity_poly.pdbx_strand_id
1 'polypeptide(L)'
;IGMAANMIGQQKNIIVVHTDLINLVMYNPRILQKQGEYETSEGCLSLKGVRQTKRYQHIRVQYYDATFHKQVNDFSGLVAQTIQHEVDHCNGILI
;
A
#
# COMPACT_ATOMS: atom_id res chain seq x y z
N ILE A 1 -4.57 6.28 -6.51
CA ILE A 1 -4.76 4.98 -7.15
C ILE A 1 -3.50 4.17 -7.02
N GLY A 2 -3.65 2.92 -6.72
CA GLY A 2 -2.54 1.99 -6.59
C GLY A 2 -2.85 0.65 -7.20
N MET A 3 -1.84 -0.17 -7.37
CA MET A 3 -1.99 -1.55 -7.76
C MET A 3 -0.96 -2.41 -7.05
N ALA A 4 -1.27 -3.68 -6.89
CA ALA A 4 -0.38 -4.65 -6.29
C ALA A 4 -0.14 -5.81 -7.24
N ALA A 5 1.11 -6.22 -7.33
CA ALA A 5 1.49 -7.39 -8.09
C ALA A 5 1.97 -8.45 -7.11
N ASN A 6 1.02 -9.25 -6.66
CA ASN A 6 1.29 -10.36 -5.73
C ASN A 6 1.43 -11.61 -6.57
N MET A 7 2.57 -11.85 -7.08
CA MET A 7 2.74 -12.57 -8.27
C MET A 7 2.94 -14.05 -8.22
N ILE A 8 2.34 -14.66 -9.01
CA ILE A 8 2.46 -15.90 -9.70
C ILE A 8 3.87 -16.47 -9.56
N GLY A 9 4.07 -17.32 -8.54
CA GLY A 9 5.34 -17.95 -8.32
C GLY A 9 6.48 -17.03 -7.95
N GLN A 10 6.21 -15.75 -7.79
CA GLN A 10 7.20 -14.77 -7.39
C GLN A 10 7.20 -14.58 -5.89
N GLN A 11 8.37 -14.36 -5.34
CA GLN A 11 8.49 -14.05 -3.92
C GLN A 11 8.53 -12.57 -3.62
N LYS A 12 8.35 -11.76 -4.64
CA LYS A 12 8.40 -10.32 -4.53
C LYS A 12 7.01 -9.73 -4.56
N ASN A 13 6.74 -8.84 -3.63
CA ASN A 13 5.54 -8.02 -3.66
C ASN A 13 5.91 -6.66 -4.24
N ILE A 14 5.14 -6.20 -5.20
CA ILE A 14 5.38 -4.94 -5.85
C ILE A 14 4.11 -4.14 -5.79
N ILE A 15 4.19 -2.91 -5.28
CA ILE A 15 3.06 -1.99 -5.33
C ILE A 15 3.43 -0.74 -6.10
N VAL A 16 2.46 -0.16 -6.76
CA VAL A 16 2.61 1.11 -7.47
C VAL A 16 1.56 2.05 -6.92
N VAL A 17 2.00 3.20 -6.43
CA VAL A 17 1.12 4.25 -5.94
C VAL A 17 1.23 5.42 -6.90
N HIS A 18 0.12 5.78 -7.51
CA HIS A 18 0.06 6.84 -8.49
C HIS A 18 -0.89 7.93 -8.00
N THR A 19 -0.36 9.13 -7.82
CA THR A 19 -1.16 10.30 -7.48
C THR A 19 -0.83 11.42 -8.46
N ASP A 20 -1.57 12.53 -8.37
CA ASP A 20 -1.32 13.68 -9.24
C ASP A 20 0.07 14.28 -9.05
N LEU A 21 0.68 14.05 -7.89
CA LEU A 21 1.97 14.63 -7.52
C LEU A 21 3.13 13.65 -7.61
N ILE A 22 2.87 12.36 -7.43
CA ILE A 22 3.94 11.37 -7.38
C ILE A 22 3.55 10.06 -8.04
N ASN A 23 4.56 9.38 -8.57
CA ASN A 23 4.49 7.98 -8.95
C ASN A 23 5.51 7.25 -8.10
N LEU A 24 5.05 6.27 -7.33
CA LEU A 24 5.89 5.59 -6.38
C LEU A 24 5.82 4.09 -6.61
N VAL A 25 6.96 3.47 -6.87
CA VAL A 25 7.08 2.03 -7.02
C VAL A 25 7.79 1.51 -5.78
N MET A 26 7.18 0.53 -5.13
CA MET A 26 7.76 -0.10 -3.94
C MET A 26 7.90 -1.59 -4.16
N TYR A 27 9.13 -2.09 -4.00
CA TYR A 27 9.38 -3.53 -4.00
C TYR A 27 9.48 -4.01 -2.56
N ASN A 28 8.74 -5.06 -2.24
CA ASN A 28 8.71 -5.68 -0.91
C ASN A 28 8.44 -4.67 0.21
N PRO A 29 7.34 -3.90 0.12
CA PRO A 29 7.05 -2.89 1.14
C PRO A 29 6.73 -3.55 2.47
N ARG A 30 7.18 -2.91 3.55
CA ARG A 30 6.96 -3.39 4.91
C ARG A 30 6.62 -2.22 5.79
N ILE A 31 5.44 -2.25 6.41
CA ILE A 31 5.02 -1.19 7.31
C ILE A 31 5.65 -1.42 8.67
N LEU A 32 6.49 -0.49 9.10
CA LEU A 32 7.25 -0.59 10.35
C LEU A 32 6.51 0.04 11.52
N GLN A 33 5.77 1.12 11.28
CA GLN A 33 5.04 1.85 12.30
C GLN A 33 3.72 2.35 11.74
N LYS A 34 2.73 2.46 12.61
CA LYS A 34 1.38 2.92 12.27
C LYS A 34 0.89 3.84 13.37
N GLN A 35 0.30 4.97 13.01
CA GLN A 35 -0.28 5.91 13.95
C GLN A 35 -1.55 6.53 13.41
N GLY A 36 -2.48 6.87 14.31
CA GLY A 36 -3.71 7.56 13.93
C GLY A 36 -4.72 6.65 13.26
N GLU A 37 -5.13 5.59 13.96
CA GLU A 37 -6.15 4.66 13.44
C GLU A 37 -7.46 5.38 13.14
N TYR A 38 -8.05 5.07 12.01
CA TYR A 38 -9.38 5.55 11.65
C TYR A 38 -10.08 4.51 10.80
N GLU A 39 -11.41 4.61 10.74
CA GLU A 39 -12.21 3.73 9.90
C GLU A 39 -12.60 4.47 8.64
N THR A 40 -12.58 3.76 7.53
CA THR A 40 -12.95 4.30 6.24
C THR A 40 -13.57 3.21 5.37
N SER A 41 -14.24 3.63 4.32
CA SER A 41 -14.82 2.71 3.36
C SER A 41 -13.95 2.68 2.12
N GLU A 42 -13.60 1.49 1.66
CA GLU A 42 -12.75 1.30 0.49
C GLU A 42 -13.35 0.28 -0.45
N GLY A 43 -13.18 0.51 -1.74
CA GLY A 43 -13.58 -0.41 -2.78
C GLY A 43 -12.36 -1.05 -3.45
N CYS A 44 -12.60 -2.20 -4.07
CA CYS A 44 -11.57 -2.92 -4.81
C CYS A 44 -12.12 -3.30 -6.18
N LEU A 45 -11.30 -3.22 -7.22
CA LEU A 45 -11.71 -3.55 -8.57
C LEU A 45 -12.12 -5.01 -8.72
N SER A 46 -11.57 -5.90 -7.91
CA SER A 46 -11.88 -7.32 -7.96
C SER A 46 -13.11 -7.68 -7.15
N LEU A 47 -13.67 -6.75 -6.38
CA LEU A 47 -14.85 -6.97 -5.55
C LEU A 47 -15.90 -5.91 -5.85
N LYS A 48 -17.16 -6.31 -5.85
CA LYS A 48 -18.25 -5.36 -5.99
C LYS A 48 -18.56 -4.75 -4.64
N GLY A 49 -18.80 -3.43 -4.63
CA GLY A 49 -19.20 -2.71 -3.44
C GLY A 49 -18.02 -2.16 -2.67
N VAL A 50 -18.33 -1.72 -1.47
CA VAL A 50 -17.41 -0.99 -0.60
C VAL A 50 -17.38 -1.70 0.74
N ARG A 51 -16.21 -1.83 1.33
CA ARG A 51 -16.05 -2.45 2.64
C ARG A 51 -15.47 -1.47 3.63
N GLN A 52 -15.93 -1.59 4.88
CA GLN A 52 -15.33 -0.87 5.99
C GLN A 52 -13.99 -1.47 6.32
N THR A 53 -13.00 -0.61 6.51
CA THR A 53 -11.67 -1.07 6.88
C THR A 53 -10.99 -0.06 7.79
N LYS A 54 -10.03 -0.53 8.55
CA LYS A 54 -9.22 0.32 9.41
C LYS A 54 -7.95 0.72 8.67
N ARG A 55 -7.64 2.01 8.76
CA ARG A 55 -6.41 2.56 8.19
C ARG A 55 -5.73 3.44 9.23
N TYR A 56 -4.50 3.83 8.94
CA TYR A 56 -3.72 4.70 9.80
C TYR A 56 -3.33 5.95 9.05
N GLN A 57 -3.41 7.09 9.71
CA GLN A 57 -3.13 8.36 9.07
C GLN A 57 -1.66 8.57 8.75
N HIS A 58 -0.79 7.95 9.57
CA HIS A 58 0.66 8.05 9.41
C HIS A 58 1.26 6.66 9.48
N ILE A 59 2.13 6.35 8.53
CA ILE A 59 2.84 5.07 8.50
C ILE A 59 4.31 5.31 8.15
N ARG A 60 5.15 4.41 8.66
CA ARG A 60 6.56 4.34 8.25
C ARG A 60 6.76 3.05 7.48
N VAL A 61 7.31 3.15 6.29
CA VAL A 61 7.44 2.02 5.38
C VAL A 61 8.88 1.83 4.98
N GLN A 62 9.36 0.59 5.07
CA GLN A 62 10.61 0.17 4.47
C GLN A 62 10.29 -0.52 3.15
N TYR A 63 10.98 -0.13 2.11
CA TYR A 63 10.79 -0.72 0.78
C TYR A 63 12.05 -0.56 -0.05
N TYR A 64 12.06 -1.20 -1.20
CA TYR A 64 13.12 -1.01 -2.19
C TYR A 64 12.54 -0.23 -3.36
N ASP A 65 13.26 0.75 -3.84
CA ASP A 65 12.83 1.58 -4.95
C ASP A 65 13.10 0.89 -6.30
N ALA A 66 12.80 1.57 -7.40
CA ALA A 66 12.95 1.01 -8.74
C ALA A 66 14.40 0.65 -9.09
N THR A 67 15.37 1.20 -8.37
CA THR A 67 16.78 0.87 -8.54
C THR A 67 17.28 -0.10 -7.48
N PHE A 68 16.35 -0.69 -6.71
CA PHE A 68 16.63 -1.66 -5.65
C PHE A 68 17.45 -1.11 -4.49
N HIS A 69 17.34 0.18 -4.25
CA HIS A 69 17.92 0.79 -3.06
C HIS A 69 16.89 0.77 -1.93
N LYS A 70 17.35 0.38 -0.74
CA LYS A 70 16.50 0.36 0.44
C LYS A 70 16.12 1.77 0.85
N GLN A 71 14.84 1.99 1.06
CA GLN A 71 14.28 3.25 1.49
C GLN A 71 13.46 3.04 2.76
N VAL A 72 13.48 4.02 3.66
CA VAL A 72 12.57 4.06 4.79
C VAL A 72 12.00 5.47 4.85
N ASN A 73 10.71 5.59 4.66
CA ASN A 73 10.05 6.89 4.59
C ASN A 73 8.73 6.87 5.35
N ASP A 74 8.32 8.05 5.77
CA ASP A 74 7.03 8.27 6.41
C ASP A 74 6.04 8.79 5.39
N PHE A 75 4.82 8.28 5.47
CA PHE A 75 3.72 8.68 4.59
C PHE A 75 2.50 9.01 5.43
N SER A 76 1.66 9.88 4.90
CA SER A 76 0.43 10.27 5.59
C SER A 76 -0.68 10.54 4.56
N GLY A 77 -1.91 10.69 5.06
CA GLY A 77 -3.05 11.04 4.24
C GLY A 77 -3.40 9.97 3.21
N LEU A 78 -3.79 10.42 2.03
CA LEU A 78 -4.24 9.52 0.96
C LEU A 78 -3.14 8.58 0.48
N VAL A 79 -1.90 9.04 0.42
CA VAL A 79 -0.77 8.19 0.03
C VAL A 79 -0.60 7.04 1.02
N ALA A 80 -0.66 7.34 2.32
CA ALA A 80 -0.58 6.31 3.35
C ALA A 80 -1.74 5.32 3.24
N GLN A 81 -2.94 5.80 3.01
CA GLN A 81 -4.11 4.94 2.83
C GLN A 81 -3.93 4.00 1.64
N THR A 82 -3.49 4.52 0.51
CA THR A 82 -3.27 3.73 -0.70
C THR A 82 -2.19 2.67 -0.49
N ILE A 83 -1.08 3.02 0.17
CA ILE A 83 -0.01 2.06 0.46
C ILE A 83 -0.55 0.93 1.33
N GLN A 84 -1.30 1.24 2.38
CA GLN A 84 -1.88 0.21 3.25
C GLN A 84 -2.82 -0.72 2.50
N HIS A 85 -3.66 -0.15 1.63
CA HIS A 85 -4.60 -0.92 0.81
C HIS A 85 -3.84 -1.91 -0.09
N GLU A 86 -2.79 -1.45 -0.77
CA GLU A 86 -2.03 -2.31 -1.66
C GLU A 86 -1.18 -3.33 -0.92
N VAL A 87 -0.65 -2.99 0.25
CA VAL A 87 0.06 -3.96 1.10
C VAL A 87 -0.89 -5.07 1.55
N ASP A 88 -2.13 -4.72 1.88
CA ASP A 88 -3.13 -5.73 2.22
C ASP A 88 -3.36 -6.70 1.05
N HIS A 89 -3.45 -6.20 -0.18
CA HIS A 89 -3.58 -7.06 -1.35
C HIS A 89 -2.39 -8.01 -1.48
N CYS A 90 -1.19 -7.53 -1.23
CA CYS A 90 0.01 -8.37 -1.26
C CYS A 90 -0.03 -9.48 -0.22
N ASN A 91 -0.76 -9.27 0.87
CA ASN A 91 -0.93 -10.27 1.93
C ASN A 91 -2.19 -11.12 1.73
N GLY A 92 -2.85 -10.99 0.59
CA GLY A 92 -4.04 -11.76 0.28
C GLY A 92 -5.32 -11.22 0.89
N ILE A 93 -5.28 -10.03 1.44
CA ILE A 93 -6.47 -9.38 2.01
C ILE A 93 -7.13 -8.56 0.91
N LEU A 94 -8.33 -8.96 0.51
CA LEU A 94 -9.08 -8.28 -0.55
C LEU A 94 -10.08 -7.31 0.06
N ILE A 95 -9.84 -6.04 -0.18
CA ILE A 95 -10.72 -4.97 0.29
C ILE A 95 -11.04 -4.05 -0.87
#